data_eed93d2a8f293d42c78d625b0e3b37ec
#
_entry.id   eed93d2a8f293d42c78d625b0e3b37ec
#
_cell.length_a   1.000
_cell.length_b   1.000
_cell.length_c   1.000
_cell.angle_alpha   90.00
_cell.angle_beta   90.00
_cell.angle_gamma   90.00
#
_symmetry.space_group_name_H-M   'P 1'
#
loop_
_entity.id
_entity.type
_entity.pdbx_description
1 polymer ?
#
loop_
_entity_poly.entity_id
_entity_poly.type
_entity_poly.pdbx_seq_one_letter_code
_entity_poly.pdbx_strand_id
1 'polypeptide(L)'
;MDYFPLFCRLQGKRCLLVGGGDVAERKARLLLDAGANLQVGALDFSPAFQQWAQQGKLTLLPGAFDERWLAGCWLVIAATDDDAVNQQVGDAAERRRIFCNLVDAPQEASAIMPSIVDRSPLMIAVSSGGRAPVLARLLREKLEAMLPQHLGELASLAGSLRNRVKRSFNSMAQRRAFWERFFVSDRLAQTLANGDRPRAEHIVETLFDAPLSQQGEVVLVGAGPGDAGLLTLKGLQHIQQADVVVYDRLVSAPILNLVRRDAERIFVGKQAGNHCVPQSQINQVLLEQAQSGKRVVRLKGGDPFIFGRGGEELELLAQHNIPFSVVPGITAASGCSAYSGIPLTHRDHAQSVRFVTGHLQQHGEIEWRKLAAEQQTLVFYMGLAQAPEIQQQLLQHGMDAAMPVAIVQNGTTPQQRVKTATLAELATLAQQ
;
A
#
# COMPACT_ATOMS: atom_id res chain seq x y z
N MET A 1 -3.36 12.36 -10.05
CA MET A 1 -1.96 12.00 -10.37
C MET A 1 -1.57 12.90 -11.52
N ASP A 2 -0.65 13.83 -11.28
CA ASP A 2 -0.28 14.84 -12.29
C ASP A 2 0.67 14.27 -13.37
N TYR A 3 1.48 13.27 -13.00
CA TYR A 3 2.40 12.59 -13.89
C TYR A 3 2.18 11.08 -13.88
N PHE A 4 2.26 10.46 -15.04
CA PHE A 4 2.24 9.00 -15.18
C PHE A 4 3.67 8.45 -15.06
N PRO A 5 3.99 7.59 -14.05
CA PRO A 5 5.32 7.03 -13.90
C PRO A 5 5.62 5.98 -14.97
N LEU A 6 6.71 6.20 -15.72
CA LEU A 6 7.14 5.35 -16.82
C LEU A 6 8.66 5.16 -16.77
N PHE A 7 9.14 3.92 -16.99
CA PHE A 7 10.54 3.62 -17.24
C PHE A 7 10.77 3.45 -18.74
N CYS A 8 11.61 4.30 -19.32
CA CYS A 8 11.89 4.31 -20.76
C CYS A 8 13.17 3.54 -21.06
N ARG A 9 13.14 2.66 -22.07
CA ARG A 9 14.35 2.01 -22.60
C ARG A 9 14.96 2.91 -23.66
N LEU A 10 16.05 3.61 -23.30
CA LEU A 10 16.76 4.55 -24.19
C LEU A 10 17.95 3.94 -24.93
N GLN A 11 18.27 2.68 -24.69
CA GLN A 11 19.39 1.98 -25.35
C GLN A 11 19.34 2.15 -26.88
N GLY A 12 20.34 2.82 -27.46
CA GLY A 12 20.43 3.10 -28.89
C GLY A 12 19.39 4.10 -29.43
N LYS A 13 18.57 4.70 -28.57
CA LYS A 13 17.58 5.72 -28.97
C LYS A 13 18.21 7.10 -29.04
N ARG A 14 17.86 7.87 -30.07
CA ARG A 14 18.35 9.23 -30.22
C ARG A 14 17.73 10.14 -29.14
N CYS A 15 18.57 10.82 -28.39
CA CYS A 15 18.20 11.80 -27.38
C CYS A 15 18.96 13.10 -27.66
N LEU A 16 18.32 14.24 -27.42
CA LEU A 16 18.93 15.55 -27.54
C LEU A 16 19.06 16.20 -26.16
N LEU A 17 20.19 16.80 -25.89
CA LEU A 17 20.41 17.68 -24.75
C LEU A 17 20.77 19.06 -25.29
N VAL A 18 20.03 20.08 -24.90
CA VAL A 18 20.31 21.48 -25.27
C VAL A 18 20.90 22.17 -24.04
N GLY A 19 22.15 22.57 -24.12
CA GLY A 19 22.95 23.15 -23.05
C GLY A 19 24.33 22.51 -22.96
N GLY A 20 25.36 23.29 -22.65
CA GLY A 20 26.76 22.88 -22.61
C GLY A 20 27.46 23.01 -21.25
N GLY A 21 26.74 23.46 -20.21
CA GLY A 21 27.29 23.71 -18.86
C GLY A 21 27.16 22.51 -17.90
N ASP A 22 27.46 22.74 -16.63
CA ASP A 22 27.52 21.72 -15.57
C ASP A 22 26.18 21.00 -15.32
N VAL A 23 25.06 21.71 -15.45
CA VAL A 23 23.72 21.12 -15.31
C VAL A 23 23.45 20.13 -16.42
N ALA A 24 23.74 20.51 -17.65
CA ALA A 24 23.62 19.67 -18.84
C ALA A 24 24.55 18.44 -18.72
N GLU A 25 25.78 18.60 -18.22
CA GLU A 25 26.74 17.52 -18.02
C GLU A 25 26.18 16.42 -17.11
N ARG A 26 25.56 16.79 -15.98
CA ARG A 26 24.92 15.85 -15.05
C ARG A 26 23.79 15.07 -15.72
N LYS A 27 23.00 15.72 -16.59
CA LYS A 27 21.94 15.07 -17.36
C LYS A 27 22.47 14.15 -18.45
N ALA A 28 23.58 14.59 -19.10
CA ALA A 28 24.25 13.78 -20.12
C ALA A 28 24.73 12.44 -19.58
N ARG A 29 25.34 12.43 -18.39
CA ARG A 29 25.79 11.19 -17.73
C ARG A 29 24.67 10.17 -17.60
N LEU A 30 23.51 10.59 -17.09
CA LEU A 30 22.34 9.70 -16.93
C LEU A 30 21.84 9.13 -18.27
N LEU A 31 21.86 9.94 -19.35
CA LEU A 31 21.47 9.48 -20.68
C LEU A 31 22.50 8.52 -21.28
N LEU A 32 23.79 8.76 -21.06
CA LEU A 32 24.86 7.87 -21.48
C LEU A 32 24.82 6.53 -20.71
N ASP A 33 24.58 6.56 -19.42
CA ASP A 33 24.42 5.36 -18.57
C ASP A 33 23.22 4.53 -19.01
N ALA A 34 22.14 5.19 -19.48
CA ALA A 34 20.97 4.53 -20.09
C ALA A 34 21.23 4.01 -21.52
N GLY A 35 22.44 4.21 -22.08
CA GLY A 35 22.83 3.77 -23.41
C GLY A 35 22.19 4.57 -24.55
N ALA A 36 21.78 5.79 -24.30
CA ALA A 36 21.20 6.65 -25.35
C ALA A 36 22.22 7.03 -26.41
N ASN A 37 21.77 7.16 -27.66
CA ASN A 37 22.53 7.84 -28.70
C ASN A 37 22.34 9.35 -28.51
N LEU A 38 23.29 9.95 -27.75
CA LEU A 38 23.16 11.31 -27.26
C LEU A 38 23.76 12.33 -28.24
N GLN A 39 22.98 13.36 -28.54
CA GLN A 39 23.42 14.57 -29.19
C GLN A 39 23.31 15.74 -28.22
N VAL A 40 24.31 16.62 -28.22
CA VAL A 40 24.37 17.78 -27.33
C VAL A 40 24.51 19.04 -28.19
N GLY A 41 23.51 19.92 -28.12
CA GLY A 41 23.51 21.20 -28.81
C GLY A 41 23.80 22.36 -27.85
N ALA A 42 24.79 23.20 -28.15
CA ALA A 42 25.11 24.38 -27.34
C ALA A 42 25.97 25.37 -28.12
N LEU A 43 26.02 26.63 -27.66
CA LEU A 43 26.97 27.64 -28.14
C LEU A 43 28.39 27.30 -27.73
N ASP A 44 28.56 26.91 -26.45
CA ASP A 44 29.83 26.53 -25.84
C ASP A 44 29.66 25.21 -25.09
N PHE A 45 30.75 24.42 -25.03
CA PHE A 45 30.80 23.10 -24.40
C PHE A 45 31.86 23.03 -23.30
N SER A 46 31.48 22.46 -22.16
CA SER A 46 32.44 22.15 -21.10
C SER A 46 33.50 21.19 -21.59
N PRO A 47 34.70 21.13 -20.92
CA PRO A 47 35.76 20.18 -21.25
C PRO A 47 35.30 18.72 -21.24
N ALA A 48 34.34 18.35 -20.38
CA ALA A 48 33.81 17.01 -20.29
C ALA A 48 33.09 16.61 -21.56
N PHE A 49 32.25 17.49 -22.14
CA PHE A 49 31.57 17.22 -23.39
C PHE A 49 32.53 17.04 -24.56
N GLN A 50 33.59 17.86 -24.62
CA GLN A 50 34.64 17.72 -25.64
C GLN A 50 35.33 16.36 -25.53
N GLN A 51 35.69 15.95 -24.29
CA GLN A 51 36.29 14.65 -24.04
C GLN A 51 35.38 13.48 -24.43
N TRP A 52 34.10 13.53 -24.06
CA TRP A 52 33.13 12.46 -24.42
C TRP A 52 32.89 12.38 -25.91
N ALA A 53 32.90 13.50 -26.60
CA ALA A 53 32.81 13.52 -28.07
C ALA A 53 34.04 12.91 -28.73
N GLN A 54 35.27 13.23 -28.23
CA GLN A 54 36.50 12.61 -28.71
C GLN A 54 36.53 11.10 -28.48
N GLN A 55 35.88 10.63 -27.39
CA GLN A 55 35.71 9.20 -27.08
C GLN A 55 34.60 8.53 -27.90
N GLY A 56 33.90 9.26 -28.76
CA GLY A 56 32.77 8.75 -29.54
C GLY A 56 31.52 8.42 -28.74
N LYS A 57 31.41 8.92 -27.49
CA LYS A 57 30.26 8.65 -26.61
C LYS A 57 29.03 9.47 -26.95
N LEU A 58 29.21 10.63 -27.57
CA LEU A 58 28.12 11.54 -27.97
C LEU A 58 28.55 12.38 -29.18
N THR A 59 27.58 13.09 -29.76
CA THR A 59 27.82 14.00 -30.87
C THR A 59 27.53 15.44 -30.46
N LEU A 60 28.45 16.36 -30.71
CA LEU A 60 28.27 17.80 -30.47
C LEU A 60 27.62 18.47 -31.69
N LEU A 61 26.69 19.36 -31.41
CA LEU A 61 25.98 20.21 -32.37
C LEU A 61 26.25 21.68 -31.99
N PRO A 62 27.34 22.29 -32.49
CA PRO A 62 27.68 23.66 -32.15
C PRO A 62 26.73 24.65 -32.77
N GLY A 63 26.33 25.67 -31.99
CA GLY A 63 25.47 26.77 -32.44
C GLY A 63 24.22 26.97 -31.59
N ALA A 64 23.40 27.95 -32.02
CA ALA A 64 22.08 28.17 -31.43
C ALA A 64 21.14 27.01 -31.71
N PHE A 65 20.13 26.80 -30.82
CA PHE A 65 19.17 25.72 -31.00
C PHE A 65 18.51 25.78 -32.39
N ASP A 66 18.49 24.64 -33.04
CA ASP A 66 17.84 24.44 -34.33
C ASP A 66 16.83 23.27 -34.20
N GLU A 67 15.59 23.53 -34.56
CA GLU A 67 14.53 22.52 -34.51
C GLU A 67 14.82 21.23 -35.31
N ARG A 68 15.73 21.28 -36.27
CA ARG A 68 16.17 20.11 -37.05
C ARG A 68 16.89 19.07 -36.16
N TRP A 69 17.47 19.51 -35.05
CA TRP A 69 18.12 18.60 -34.07
C TRP A 69 17.14 17.63 -33.43
N LEU A 70 15.85 17.98 -33.36
CA LEU A 70 14.80 17.13 -32.81
C LEU A 70 14.41 15.95 -33.71
N ALA A 71 14.89 15.90 -34.94
CA ALA A 71 14.48 14.87 -35.89
C ALA A 71 14.86 13.46 -35.37
N GLY A 72 13.84 12.60 -35.19
CA GLY A 72 14.02 11.22 -34.71
C GLY A 72 14.37 11.08 -33.23
N CYS A 73 14.31 12.14 -32.43
CA CYS A 73 14.52 12.08 -30.98
C CYS A 73 13.33 11.47 -30.25
N TRP A 74 13.63 10.73 -29.20
CA TRP A 74 12.64 10.17 -28.26
C TRP A 74 12.47 11.05 -27.03
N LEU A 75 13.54 11.70 -26.61
CA LEU A 75 13.61 12.55 -25.45
C LEU A 75 14.50 13.75 -25.76
N VAL A 76 14.09 14.93 -25.32
CA VAL A 76 14.94 16.12 -25.29
C VAL A 76 14.99 16.66 -23.85
N ILE A 77 16.16 17.16 -23.47
CA ILE A 77 16.36 17.90 -22.22
C ILE A 77 16.87 19.27 -22.56
N ALA A 78 16.18 20.33 -22.11
CA ALA A 78 16.64 21.70 -22.20
C ALA A 78 17.23 22.11 -20.85
N ALA A 79 18.50 22.45 -20.85
CA ALA A 79 19.31 22.76 -19.67
C ALA A 79 20.25 23.94 -19.96
N THR A 80 19.72 24.99 -20.56
CA THR A 80 20.44 26.25 -20.79
C THR A 80 20.09 27.27 -19.70
N ASP A 81 20.90 28.31 -19.57
CA ASP A 81 20.64 29.45 -18.68
C ASP A 81 19.67 30.48 -19.29
N ASP A 82 19.19 30.21 -20.50
CA ASP A 82 18.23 31.08 -21.23
C ASP A 82 16.86 30.43 -21.27
N ASP A 83 15.94 30.99 -20.48
CA ASP A 83 14.56 30.50 -20.39
C ASP A 83 13.82 30.56 -21.72
N ALA A 84 14.11 31.56 -22.58
CA ALA A 84 13.47 31.67 -23.88
C ALA A 84 13.90 30.54 -24.83
N VAL A 85 15.18 30.15 -24.78
CA VAL A 85 15.68 28.98 -25.52
C VAL A 85 15.07 27.70 -24.99
N ASN A 86 15.00 27.54 -23.66
CA ASN A 86 14.40 26.35 -23.04
C ASN A 86 12.92 26.22 -23.46
N GLN A 87 12.17 27.33 -23.43
CA GLN A 87 10.78 27.35 -23.90
C GLN A 87 10.64 27.02 -25.38
N GLN A 88 11.50 27.59 -26.22
CA GLN A 88 11.52 27.29 -27.67
C GLN A 88 11.75 25.78 -27.91
N VAL A 89 12.66 25.15 -27.15
CA VAL A 89 12.88 23.69 -27.21
C VAL A 89 11.64 22.93 -26.79
N GLY A 90 10.98 23.34 -25.69
CA GLY A 90 9.74 22.75 -25.20
C GLY A 90 8.62 22.78 -26.25
N ASP A 91 8.34 23.94 -26.80
CA ASP A 91 7.32 24.14 -27.82
C ASP A 91 7.59 23.32 -29.08
N ALA A 92 8.85 23.27 -29.51
CA ALA A 92 9.26 22.49 -30.67
C ALA A 92 9.14 20.97 -30.41
N ALA A 93 9.42 20.50 -29.21
CA ALA A 93 9.27 19.13 -28.81
C ALA A 93 7.79 18.72 -28.74
N GLU A 94 6.93 19.57 -28.17
CA GLU A 94 5.49 19.33 -28.05
C GLU A 94 4.86 19.19 -29.46
N ARG A 95 5.15 20.09 -30.38
CA ARG A 95 4.70 19.99 -31.79
C ARG A 95 5.07 18.67 -32.44
N ARG A 96 6.20 18.07 -32.02
CA ARG A 96 6.70 16.80 -32.58
C ARG A 96 6.35 15.58 -31.72
N ARG A 97 5.62 15.78 -30.61
CA ARG A 97 5.25 14.72 -29.63
C ARG A 97 6.47 13.99 -29.08
N ILE A 98 7.54 14.73 -28.79
CA ILE A 98 8.76 14.24 -28.16
C ILE A 98 8.67 14.57 -26.67
N PHE A 99 8.98 13.61 -25.80
CA PHE A 99 9.08 13.91 -24.36
C PHE A 99 10.16 14.97 -24.12
N CYS A 100 9.80 16.02 -23.38
CA CYS A 100 10.68 17.13 -23.08
C CYS A 100 10.80 17.34 -21.58
N ASN A 101 12.04 17.38 -21.09
CA ASN A 101 12.35 17.85 -19.74
C ASN A 101 12.92 19.26 -19.82
N LEU A 102 12.24 20.22 -19.22
CA LEU A 102 12.71 21.58 -19.03
C LEU A 102 13.31 21.68 -17.63
N VAL A 103 14.60 21.99 -17.54
CA VAL A 103 15.26 22.18 -16.25
C VAL A 103 14.74 23.49 -15.65
N ASP A 104 14.37 23.46 -14.36
CA ASP A 104 13.78 24.58 -13.60
C ASP A 104 12.37 25.04 -14.01
N ALA A 105 11.77 24.47 -15.07
CA ALA A 105 10.38 24.73 -15.49
C ALA A 105 9.53 23.45 -15.56
N PRO A 106 9.35 22.71 -14.43
CA PRO A 106 8.68 21.40 -14.46
C PRO A 106 7.20 21.47 -14.86
N GLN A 107 6.54 22.63 -14.71
CA GLN A 107 5.12 22.78 -15.03
C GLN A 107 4.89 22.81 -16.58
N GLU A 108 5.89 23.18 -17.33
CA GLU A 108 5.85 23.28 -18.80
C GLU A 108 6.50 22.06 -19.47
N ALA A 109 7.09 21.17 -18.66
CA ALA A 109 7.77 19.97 -19.13
C ALA A 109 6.79 18.80 -19.29
N SER A 110 6.82 18.12 -20.45
CA SER A 110 6.04 16.89 -20.67
C SER A 110 6.66 15.66 -19.96
N ALA A 111 7.91 15.76 -19.48
CA ALA A 111 8.60 14.74 -18.69
C ALA A 111 9.43 15.37 -17.58
N ILE A 112 9.51 14.73 -16.43
CA ILE A 112 10.34 15.15 -15.31
C ILE A 112 11.37 14.08 -14.96
N MET A 113 12.57 14.52 -14.55
CA MET A 113 13.64 13.62 -14.12
C MET A 113 13.49 13.31 -12.62
N PRO A 114 13.30 12.04 -12.23
CA PRO A 114 13.19 11.66 -10.82
C PRO A 114 14.56 11.56 -10.13
N SER A 115 14.55 11.50 -8.79
CA SER A 115 15.70 11.00 -8.02
C SER A 115 15.72 9.47 -8.13
N ILE A 116 16.88 8.88 -8.44
CA ILE A 116 17.00 7.44 -8.77
C ILE A 116 17.87 6.73 -7.73
N VAL A 117 17.40 5.56 -7.28
CA VAL A 117 18.24 4.53 -6.65
C VAL A 117 18.41 3.41 -7.66
N ASP A 118 19.64 3.20 -8.11
CA ASP A 118 19.97 2.18 -9.10
C ASP A 118 20.61 0.95 -8.43
N ARG A 119 19.97 -0.18 -8.62
CA ARG A 119 20.42 -1.54 -8.31
C ARG A 119 20.16 -2.44 -9.52
N SER A 120 20.53 -1.95 -10.71
CA SER A 120 20.18 -2.60 -11.98
C SER A 120 20.28 -4.13 -11.95
N PRO A 121 19.23 -4.83 -12.44
CA PRO A 121 18.07 -4.32 -13.17
C PRO A 121 16.91 -3.78 -12.27
N LEU A 122 17.06 -3.75 -10.95
CA LEU A 122 16.12 -3.14 -10.03
C LEU A 122 16.39 -1.64 -9.94
N MET A 123 15.40 -0.81 -10.26
CA MET A 123 15.47 0.65 -10.13
C MET A 123 14.29 1.20 -9.35
N ILE A 124 14.54 2.23 -8.53
CA ILE A 124 13.50 2.98 -7.83
C ILE A 124 13.62 4.45 -8.21
N ALA A 125 12.51 5.03 -8.64
CA ALA A 125 12.42 6.43 -9.02
C ALA A 125 11.50 7.17 -8.03
N VAL A 126 11.97 8.29 -7.48
CA VAL A 126 11.23 9.12 -6.53
C VAL A 126 11.03 10.50 -7.14
N SER A 127 9.79 10.93 -7.24
CA SER A 127 9.42 12.26 -7.76
C SER A 127 8.41 12.94 -6.85
N SER A 128 8.55 14.25 -6.71
CA SER A 128 7.56 15.13 -6.07
C SER A 128 6.77 15.95 -7.11
N GLY A 129 6.82 15.60 -8.39
CA GLY A 129 6.23 16.38 -9.46
C GLY A 129 6.87 17.76 -9.62
N GLY A 130 8.17 17.92 -9.29
CA GLY A 130 8.87 19.20 -9.32
C GLY A 130 8.61 20.11 -8.12
N ARG A 131 7.65 19.77 -7.24
CA ARG A 131 7.20 20.67 -6.14
C ARG A 131 8.12 20.69 -4.92
N ALA A 132 8.82 19.57 -4.66
CA ALA A 132 9.67 19.45 -3.46
C ALA A 132 10.93 18.59 -3.76
N PRO A 133 11.90 19.09 -4.52
CA PRO A 133 13.08 18.31 -4.92
C PRO A 133 13.92 17.86 -3.72
N VAL A 134 13.99 18.65 -2.65
CA VAL A 134 14.69 18.29 -1.42
C VAL A 134 14.03 17.07 -0.75
N LEU A 135 12.70 17.01 -0.70
CA LEU A 135 11.98 15.86 -0.14
C LEU A 135 12.24 14.59 -0.97
N ALA A 136 12.23 14.70 -2.30
CA ALA A 136 12.54 13.58 -3.18
C ALA A 136 13.99 13.06 -2.96
N ARG A 137 14.94 13.97 -2.75
CA ARG A 137 16.34 13.64 -2.41
C ARG A 137 16.44 12.93 -1.06
N LEU A 138 15.80 13.45 0.00
CA LEU A 138 15.82 12.84 1.33
C LEU A 138 15.19 11.43 1.34
N LEU A 139 14.11 11.23 0.58
CA LEU A 139 13.51 9.92 0.42
C LEU A 139 14.43 8.96 -0.34
N ARG A 140 15.10 9.45 -1.41
CA ARG A 140 16.11 8.67 -2.12
C ARG A 140 17.25 8.25 -1.19
N GLU A 141 17.79 9.15 -0.36
CA GLU A 141 18.86 8.85 0.61
C GLU A 141 18.45 7.75 1.60
N LYS A 142 17.21 7.81 2.13
CA LYS A 142 16.66 6.76 3.00
C LYS A 142 16.58 5.40 2.28
N LEU A 143 16.05 5.40 1.07
CA LEU A 143 15.95 4.18 0.26
C LEU A 143 17.32 3.62 -0.10
N GLU A 144 18.31 4.48 -0.42
CA GLU A 144 19.70 4.09 -0.68
C GLU A 144 20.32 3.33 0.50
N ALA A 145 20.05 3.79 1.73
CA ALA A 145 20.54 3.17 2.96
C ALA A 145 19.83 1.83 3.29
N MET A 146 18.57 1.69 2.88
CA MET A 146 17.75 0.49 3.16
C MET A 146 17.96 -0.64 2.15
N LEU A 147 18.42 -0.34 0.94
CA LEU A 147 18.47 -1.29 -0.18
C LEU A 147 19.90 -1.78 -0.42
N PRO A 148 20.22 -3.03 -0.08
CA PRO A 148 21.56 -3.59 -0.30
C PRO A 148 21.97 -3.61 -1.79
N GLN A 149 23.27 -3.54 -2.05
CA GLN A 149 23.81 -3.52 -3.41
C GLN A 149 23.53 -4.82 -4.19
N HIS A 150 23.54 -5.96 -3.51
CA HIS A 150 23.34 -7.28 -4.13
C HIS A 150 21.92 -7.53 -4.66
N LEU A 151 20.94 -6.63 -4.42
CA LEU A 151 19.57 -6.79 -4.94
C LEU A 151 19.52 -6.85 -6.47
N GLY A 152 20.43 -6.17 -7.16
CA GLY A 152 20.55 -6.25 -8.62
C GLY A 152 20.92 -7.65 -9.11
N GLU A 153 21.90 -8.27 -8.46
CA GLU A 153 22.30 -9.64 -8.77
C GLU A 153 21.19 -10.65 -8.45
N LEU A 154 20.50 -10.47 -7.32
CA LEU A 154 19.37 -11.28 -6.94
C LEU A 154 18.22 -11.18 -7.97
N ALA A 155 17.93 -9.97 -8.43
CA ALA A 155 16.92 -9.75 -9.48
C ALA A 155 17.34 -10.35 -10.83
N SER A 156 18.61 -10.24 -11.19
CA SER A 156 19.17 -10.83 -12.41
C SER A 156 19.08 -12.36 -12.38
N LEU A 157 19.46 -12.97 -11.25
CA LEU A 157 19.36 -14.41 -11.04
C LEU A 157 17.90 -14.89 -11.11
N ALA A 158 16.98 -14.17 -10.46
CA ALA A 158 15.54 -14.44 -10.55
C ALA A 158 15.06 -14.38 -12.01
N GLY A 159 15.50 -13.40 -12.79
CA GLY A 159 15.17 -13.27 -14.21
C GLY A 159 15.56 -14.50 -15.01
N SER A 160 16.77 -15.05 -14.81
CA SER A 160 17.25 -16.24 -15.49
C SER A 160 16.45 -17.51 -15.13
N LEU A 161 15.92 -17.59 -13.92
CA LEU A 161 15.17 -18.73 -13.42
C LEU A 161 13.68 -18.71 -13.80
N ARG A 162 13.15 -17.60 -14.32
CA ARG A 162 11.71 -17.42 -14.56
C ARG A 162 11.08 -18.52 -15.40
N ASN A 163 11.74 -18.94 -16.48
CA ASN A 163 11.24 -20.00 -17.36
C ASN A 163 11.33 -21.39 -16.73
N ARG A 164 12.36 -21.64 -15.92
CA ARG A 164 12.52 -22.88 -15.16
C ARG A 164 11.42 -23.01 -14.10
N VAL A 165 11.18 -21.96 -13.31
CA VAL A 165 10.09 -21.93 -12.31
C VAL A 165 8.73 -22.19 -12.96
N LYS A 166 8.47 -21.59 -14.14
CA LYS A 166 7.24 -21.86 -14.89
C LYS A 166 7.07 -23.33 -15.28
N ARG A 167 8.14 -24.03 -15.62
CA ARG A 167 8.12 -25.45 -16.01
C ARG A 167 8.08 -26.40 -14.83
N SER A 168 8.76 -26.05 -13.72
CA SER A 168 8.86 -26.92 -12.55
C SER A 168 7.61 -26.89 -11.67
N PHE A 169 6.84 -25.79 -11.69
CA PHE A 169 5.68 -25.59 -10.82
C PHE A 169 4.42 -25.30 -11.63
N ASN A 170 3.40 -26.16 -11.48
CA ASN A 170 2.18 -26.09 -12.28
C ASN A 170 1.20 -25.00 -11.79
N SER A 171 1.14 -24.73 -10.46
CA SER A 171 0.21 -23.75 -9.90
C SER A 171 0.88 -22.39 -9.64
N MET A 172 0.08 -21.33 -9.68
CA MET A 172 0.54 -19.98 -9.30
C MET A 172 0.98 -19.92 -7.83
N ALA A 173 0.29 -20.65 -6.95
CA ALA A 173 0.63 -20.74 -5.54
C ALA A 173 2.03 -21.33 -5.31
N GLN A 174 2.38 -22.42 -6.01
CA GLN A 174 3.70 -23.03 -5.95
C GLN A 174 4.80 -22.09 -6.48
N ARG A 175 4.56 -21.43 -7.61
CA ARG A 175 5.51 -20.46 -8.20
C ARG A 175 5.77 -19.30 -7.23
N ARG A 176 4.72 -18.79 -6.58
CA ARG A 176 4.86 -17.74 -5.58
C ARG A 176 5.62 -18.22 -4.37
N ALA A 177 5.27 -19.38 -3.79
CA ALA A 177 5.96 -19.94 -2.63
C ALA A 177 7.46 -20.14 -2.91
N PHE A 178 7.83 -20.54 -4.12
CA PHE A 178 9.22 -20.59 -4.56
C PHE A 178 9.86 -19.20 -4.53
N TRP A 179 9.24 -18.18 -5.14
CA TRP A 179 9.79 -16.84 -5.19
C TRP A 179 9.89 -16.18 -3.81
N GLU A 180 8.91 -16.40 -2.94
CA GLU A 180 8.96 -15.93 -1.56
C GLU A 180 10.17 -16.53 -0.83
N ARG A 181 10.39 -17.85 -0.90
CA ARG A 181 11.57 -18.50 -0.33
C ARG A 181 12.88 -17.98 -0.94
N PHE A 182 12.89 -17.78 -2.24
CA PHE A 182 14.04 -17.26 -2.97
C PHE A 182 14.44 -15.87 -2.47
N PHE A 183 13.50 -14.93 -2.40
CA PHE A 183 13.78 -13.54 -2.04
C PHE A 183 13.99 -13.31 -0.53
N VAL A 184 13.50 -14.19 0.33
CA VAL A 184 13.66 -14.13 1.80
C VAL A 184 14.88 -14.95 2.28
N SER A 185 15.58 -15.66 1.38
CA SER A 185 16.75 -16.46 1.75
C SER A 185 17.97 -15.60 2.10
N ASP A 186 18.22 -15.39 3.38
CA ASP A 186 19.41 -14.68 3.87
C ASP A 186 20.70 -15.34 3.37
N ARG A 187 20.72 -16.67 3.32
CA ARG A 187 21.88 -17.43 2.83
C ARG A 187 22.17 -17.11 1.36
N LEU A 188 21.14 -17.02 0.51
CA LEU A 188 21.29 -16.63 -0.89
C LEU A 188 21.76 -15.18 -1.02
N ALA A 189 21.13 -14.27 -0.27
CA ALA A 189 21.47 -12.86 -0.24
C ALA A 189 22.94 -12.62 0.16
N GLN A 190 23.40 -13.26 1.25
CA GLN A 190 24.79 -13.16 1.71
C GLN A 190 25.78 -13.76 0.70
N THR A 191 25.41 -14.88 0.06
CA THR A 191 26.27 -15.52 -0.94
C THR A 191 26.46 -14.64 -2.16
N LEU A 192 25.40 -13.98 -2.63
CA LEU A 192 25.48 -13.01 -3.73
C LEU A 192 26.23 -11.75 -3.32
N ALA A 193 26.04 -11.26 -2.10
CA ALA A 193 26.80 -10.12 -1.59
C ALA A 193 28.32 -10.38 -1.56
N ASN A 194 28.74 -11.63 -1.39
CA ASN A 194 30.13 -12.06 -1.44
C ASN A 194 30.62 -12.37 -2.86
N GLY A 195 29.80 -12.23 -3.89
CA GLY A 195 30.15 -12.53 -5.29
C GLY A 195 30.28 -14.01 -5.63
N ASP A 196 29.88 -14.92 -4.74
CA ASP A 196 29.99 -16.39 -4.92
C ASP A 196 28.80 -16.93 -5.72
N ARG A 197 28.80 -16.70 -7.02
CA ARG A 197 27.72 -17.11 -7.92
C ARG A 197 27.54 -18.63 -8.01
N PRO A 198 28.60 -19.47 -8.10
CA PRO A 198 28.43 -20.93 -8.12
C PRO A 198 27.69 -21.46 -6.88
N ARG A 199 28.03 -20.94 -5.71
CA ARG A 199 27.37 -21.31 -4.46
C ARG A 199 25.92 -20.80 -4.40
N ALA A 200 25.65 -19.61 -4.93
CA ALA A 200 24.29 -19.10 -5.05
C ALA A 200 23.42 -20.01 -5.94
N GLU A 201 23.95 -20.48 -7.07
CA GLU A 201 23.26 -21.42 -7.95
C GLU A 201 22.99 -22.76 -7.26
N HIS A 202 23.94 -23.28 -6.46
CA HIS A 202 23.71 -24.48 -5.66
C HIS A 202 22.60 -24.29 -4.59
N ILE A 203 22.55 -23.13 -3.93
CA ILE A 203 21.45 -22.81 -3.00
C ILE A 203 20.11 -22.81 -3.74
N VAL A 204 20.06 -22.26 -4.94
CA VAL A 204 18.84 -22.27 -5.77
C VAL A 204 18.38 -23.70 -6.07
N GLU A 205 19.28 -24.64 -6.38
CA GLU A 205 18.90 -26.04 -6.56
C GLU A 205 18.19 -26.59 -5.32
N THR A 206 18.73 -26.33 -4.13
CA THR A 206 18.08 -26.78 -2.89
C THR A 206 16.68 -26.17 -2.67
N LEU A 207 16.45 -24.96 -3.19
CA LEU A 207 15.12 -24.33 -3.14
C LEU A 207 14.11 -24.98 -4.10
N PHE A 208 14.57 -25.52 -5.25
CA PHE A 208 13.71 -26.28 -6.16
C PHE A 208 13.33 -27.65 -5.58
N ASP A 209 14.23 -28.30 -4.86
CA ASP A 209 14.02 -29.62 -4.27
C ASP A 209 13.19 -29.59 -2.98
N ALA A 210 13.09 -28.42 -2.34
CA ALA A 210 12.35 -28.27 -1.11
C ALA A 210 10.82 -28.38 -1.32
N PRO A 211 10.12 -29.20 -0.53
CA PRO A 211 8.67 -29.36 -0.68
C PRO A 211 7.94 -28.02 -0.51
N LEU A 212 7.06 -27.71 -1.47
CA LEU A 212 6.18 -26.55 -1.40
C LEU A 212 4.82 -27.00 -0.88
N SER A 213 4.31 -26.32 0.15
CA SER A 213 2.94 -26.56 0.60
C SER A 213 1.97 -26.24 -0.54
N GLN A 214 1.09 -27.18 -0.83
CA GLN A 214 -0.01 -27.00 -1.79
C GLN A 214 -1.29 -26.54 -1.12
N GLN A 215 -1.30 -26.54 0.22
CA GLN A 215 -2.47 -26.21 1.01
C GLN A 215 -2.57 -24.70 1.20
N GLY A 216 -3.73 -24.15 0.86
CA GLY A 216 -4.05 -22.75 1.15
C GLY A 216 -4.25 -22.52 2.64
N GLU A 217 -4.32 -21.27 3.01
CA GLU A 217 -4.54 -20.84 4.40
C GLU A 217 -5.56 -19.68 4.45
N VAL A 218 -6.21 -19.52 5.57
CA VAL A 218 -7.09 -18.38 5.84
C VAL A 218 -6.56 -17.58 7.01
N VAL A 219 -6.41 -16.27 6.83
CA VAL A 219 -6.03 -15.36 7.90
C VAL A 219 -7.17 -14.36 8.14
N LEU A 220 -7.76 -14.39 9.33
CA LEU A 220 -8.70 -13.35 9.76
C LEU A 220 -7.89 -12.16 10.24
N VAL A 221 -8.08 -10.99 9.63
CA VAL A 221 -7.36 -9.77 9.97
C VAL A 221 -8.31 -8.69 10.42
N GLY A 222 -8.11 -8.19 11.64
CA GLY A 222 -8.80 -7.01 12.13
C GLY A 222 -8.31 -5.75 11.41
N ALA A 223 -9.21 -5.11 10.69
CA ALA A 223 -8.93 -3.91 9.91
C ALA A 223 -8.95 -2.62 10.75
N GLY A 224 -9.29 -2.72 12.05
CA GLY A 224 -9.47 -1.55 12.89
C GLY A 224 -10.78 -0.81 12.61
N PRO A 225 -11.02 0.33 13.30
CA PRO A 225 -12.29 1.04 13.26
C PRO A 225 -12.45 2.02 12.09
N GLY A 226 -11.40 2.23 11.26
CA GLY A 226 -11.52 3.11 10.10
C GLY A 226 -10.20 3.70 9.61
N ASP A 227 -9.38 4.26 10.50
CA ASP A 227 -8.05 4.80 10.18
C ASP A 227 -7.08 3.67 9.80
N ALA A 228 -6.48 3.77 8.61
CA ALA A 228 -5.48 2.81 8.13
C ALA A 228 -4.20 2.79 8.99
N GLY A 229 -3.89 3.88 9.70
CA GLY A 229 -2.79 3.96 10.66
C GLY A 229 -2.97 3.08 11.90
N LEU A 230 -4.19 2.59 12.15
CA LEU A 230 -4.50 1.66 13.24
C LEU A 230 -4.44 0.18 12.82
N LEU A 231 -4.10 -0.10 11.58
CA LEU A 231 -3.83 -1.46 11.13
C LEU A 231 -2.54 -1.97 11.77
N THR A 232 -2.57 -3.19 12.30
CA THR A 232 -1.35 -3.78 12.85
C THR A 232 -0.33 -4.08 11.75
N LEU A 233 0.97 -4.00 12.06
CA LEU A 233 2.04 -4.36 11.13
C LEU A 233 1.87 -5.78 10.59
N LYS A 234 1.48 -6.73 11.44
CA LYS A 234 1.19 -8.10 11.03
C LYS A 234 0.00 -8.18 10.08
N GLY A 235 -1.06 -7.41 10.35
CA GLY A 235 -2.21 -7.28 9.45
C GLY A 235 -1.81 -6.76 8.07
N LEU A 236 -0.99 -5.71 8.02
CA LEU A 236 -0.46 -5.15 6.78
C LEU A 236 0.34 -6.19 5.98
N GLN A 237 1.22 -6.95 6.64
CA GLN A 237 1.99 -8.00 5.98
C GLN A 237 1.09 -9.05 5.30
N HIS A 238 0.06 -9.54 6.01
CA HIS A 238 -0.87 -10.52 5.46
C HIS A 238 -1.67 -9.97 4.28
N ILE A 239 -2.15 -8.73 4.37
CA ILE A 239 -2.88 -8.05 3.27
C ILE A 239 -2.01 -7.93 2.02
N GLN A 240 -0.73 -7.59 2.20
CA GLN A 240 0.22 -7.46 1.10
C GLN A 240 0.67 -8.79 0.50
N GLN A 241 0.45 -9.89 1.21
CA GLN A 241 0.80 -11.24 0.74
C GLN A 241 -0.41 -12.06 0.28
N ALA A 242 -1.64 -11.54 0.44
CA ALA A 242 -2.86 -12.25 0.09
C ALA A 242 -3.01 -12.49 -1.41
N ASP A 243 -3.53 -13.67 -1.80
CA ASP A 243 -4.03 -13.93 -3.15
C ASP A 243 -5.45 -13.42 -3.31
N VAL A 244 -6.23 -13.60 -2.24
CA VAL A 244 -7.64 -13.25 -2.17
C VAL A 244 -7.89 -12.50 -0.89
N VAL A 245 -8.58 -11.37 -1.00
CA VAL A 245 -9.06 -10.60 0.14
C VAL A 245 -10.59 -10.60 0.12
N VAL A 246 -11.16 -11.21 1.15
CA VAL A 246 -12.61 -11.25 1.38
C VAL A 246 -12.96 -10.17 2.41
N TYR A 247 -13.84 -9.24 2.07
CA TYR A 247 -14.11 -8.07 2.90
C TYR A 247 -15.57 -7.64 2.86
N ASP A 248 -15.99 -6.88 3.86
CA ASP A 248 -17.33 -6.32 3.97
C ASP A 248 -17.31 -4.78 4.02
N ARG A 249 -18.51 -4.18 4.17
CA ARG A 249 -18.68 -2.71 4.15
C ARG A 249 -17.96 -1.96 5.27
N LEU A 250 -17.57 -2.63 6.36
CA LEU A 250 -16.92 -1.99 7.50
C LEU A 250 -15.43 -1.73 7.27
N VAL A 251 -14.85 -2.33 6.24
CA VAL A 251 -13.44 -2.08 5.86
C VAL A 251 -13.35 -0.79 5.07
N SER A 252 -12.56 0.15 5.55
CA SER A 252 -12.40 1.46 4.91
C SER A 252 -11.61 1.39 3.59
N ALA A 253 -11.91 2.33 2.68
CA ALA A 253 -11.23 2.42 1.39
C ALA A 253 -9.70 2.62 1.52
N PRO A 254 -9.16 3.43 2.46
CA PRO A 254 -7.72 3.52 2.69
C PRO A 254 -7.06 2.17 2.99
N ILE A 255 -7.71 1.29 3.77
CA ILE A 255 -7.19 -0.05 4.07
C ILE A 255 -7.23 -0.94 2.83
N LEU A 256 -8.31 -0.90 2.04
CA LEU A 256 -8.40 -1.64 0.78
C LEU A 256 -7.32 -1.22 -0.23
N ASN A 257 -6.86 0.03 -0.18
CA ASN A 257 -5.76 0.51 -1.02
C ASN A 257 -4.39 -0.05 -0.62
N LEU A 258 -4.25 -0.59 0.59
CA LEU A 258 -3.03 -1.29 1.03
C LEU A 258 -2.97 -2.75 0.52
N VAL A 259 -4.08 -3.29 0.06
CA VAL A 259 -4.13 -4.62 -0.57
C VAL A 259 -3.30 -4.60 -1.85
N ARG A 260 -2.45 -5.61 -2.06
CA ARG A 260 -1.67 -5.71 -3.29
C ARG A 260 -2.59 -5.67 -4.54
N ARG A 261 -2.09 -5.04 -5.61
CA ARG A 261 -2.93 -4.69 -6.77
C ARG A 261 -3.47 -5.89 -7.54
N ASP A 262 -2.74 -6.99 -7.53
CA ASP A 262 -3.07 -8.24 -8.24
C ASP A 262 -3.82 -9.26 -7.38
N ALA A 263 -4.14 -8.94 -6.11
CA ALA A 263 -5.00 -9.78 -5.29
C ALA A 263 -6.47 -9.70 -5.77
N GLU A 264 -7.11 -10.84 -5.82
CA GLU A 264 -8.55 -10.92 -6.04
C GLU A 264 -9.30 -10.30 -4.83
N ARG A 265 -10.33 -9.49 -5.09
CA ARG A 265 -11.11 -8.82 -4.04
C ARG A 265 -12.56 -9.30 -4.11
N ILE A 266 -13.01 -9.98 -3.06
CA ILE A 266 -14.36 -10.53 -2.95
C ILE A 266 -15.13 -9.73 -1.90
N PHE A 267 -16.14 -8.98 -2.32
CA PHE A 267 -17.02 -8.25 -1.43
C PHE A 267 -18.15 -9.17 -0.94
N VAL A 268 -18.30 -9.30 0.38
CA VAL A 268 -19.31 -10.14 1.03
C VAL A 268 -20.28 -9.34 1.92
N GLY A 269 -20.29 -8.02 1.79
CA GLY A 269 -21.23 -7.14 2.50
C GLY A 269 -22.61 -7.08 1.86
N LYS A 270 -23.52 -6.30 2.47
CA LYS A 270 -24.83 -6.01 1.88
C LYS A 270 -24.68 -5.22 0.59
N GLN A 271 -25.23 -5.73 -0.50
CA GLN A 271 -25.39 -4.97 -1.75
C GLN A 271 -26.68 -4.13 -1.73
N ALA A 272 -26.70 -3.07 -2.54
CA ALA A 272 -27.92 -2.30 -2.76
C ALA A 272 -28.97 -3.22 -3.42
N GLY A 273 -30.06 -3.53 -2.70
CA GLY A 273 -31.10 -4.46 -3.18
C GLY A 273 -31.54 -5.54 -2.17
N ASN A 274 -31.19 -5.39 -0.88
CA ASN A 274 -31.68 -6.19 0.25
C ASN A 274 -31.15 -7.64 0.42
N HIS A 275 -30.27 -8.16 -0.41
CA HIS A 275 -29.71 -9.49 -0.16
C HIS A 275 -28.41 -9.38 0.66
N CYS A 276 -28.52 -9.71 1.95
CA CYS A 276 -27.35 -9.94 2.80
C CYS A 276 -26.75 -11.30 2.42
N VAL A 277 -25.44 -11.36 2.13
CA VAL A 277 -24.77 -12.64 1.96
C VAL A 277 -24.87 -13.40 3.30
N PRO A 278 -25.51 -14.57 3.35
CA PRO A 278 -25.60 -15.37 4.59
C PRO A 278 -24.20 -15.72 5.10
N GLN A 279 -24.06 -15.82 6.43
CA GLN A 279 -22.77 -16.19 7.02
C GLN A 279 -22.23 -17.52 6.49
N SER A 280 -23.12 -18.49 6.24
CA SER A 280 -22.76 -19.77 5.64
C SER A 280 -22.12 -19.65 4.25
N GLN A 281 -22.57 -18.71 3.44
CA GLN A 281 -21.96 -18.44 2.12
C GLN A 281 -20.58 -17.76 2.27
N ILE A 282 -20.41 -16.87 3.25
CA ILE A 282 -19.09 -16.28 3.53
C ILE A 282 -18.12 -17.37 3.93
N ASN A 283 -18.52 -18.25 4.85
CA ASN A 283 -17.70 -19.38 5.30
C ASN A 283 -17.33 -20.30 4.12
N GLN A 284 -18.30 -20.56 3.22
CA GLN A 284 -18.07 -21.38 2.04
C GLN A 284 -17.07 -20.74 1.06
N VAL A 285 -17.16 -19.43 0.81
CA VAL A 285 -16.19 -18.70 -0.02
C VAL A 285 -14.77 -18.81 0.56
N LEU A 286 -14.60 -18.65 1.87
CA LEU A 286 -13.30 -18.79 2.51
C LEU A 286 -12.73 -20.20 2.32
N LEU A 287 -13.55 -21.22 2.51
CA LEU A 287 -13.18 -22.62 2.34
C LEU A 287 -12.74 -22.92 0.90
N GLU A 288 -13.54 -22.56 -0.09
CA GLU A 288 -13.28 -22.85 -1.52
C GLU A 288 -11.99 -22.18 -2.00
N GLN A 289 -11.79 -20.91 -1.61
CA GLN A 289 -10.58 -20.19 -1.97
C GLN A 289 -9.32 -20.83 -1.34
N ALA A 290 -9.41 -21.26 -0.07
CA ALA A 290 -8.30 -21.93 0.59
C ALA A 290 -8.04 -23.34 0.01
N GLN A 291 -9.09 -24.12 -0.30
CA GLN A 291 -8.95 -25.44 -0.94
C GLN A 291 -8.29 -25.35 -2.32
N SER A 292 -8.44 -24.21 -3.01
CA SER A 292 -7.73 -23.97 -4.28
C SER A 292 -6.24 -23.62 -4.09
N GLY A 293 -5.71 -23.72 -2.87
CA GLY A 293 -4.29 -23.46 -2.55
C GLY A 293 -3.94 -21.99 -2.39
N LYS A 294 -4.93 -21.10 -2.25
CA LYS A 294 -4.71 -19.66 -2.12
C LYS A 294 -4.49 -19.24 -0.66
N ARG A 295 -3.72 -18.17 -0.48
CA ARG A 295 -3.64 -17.45 0.79
C ARG A 295 -4.78 -16.46 0.84
N VAL A 296 -5.78 -16.74 1.67
CA VAL A 296 -7.01 -15.98 1.81
C VAL A 296 -6.91 -15.07 3.04
N VAL A 297 -7.10 -13.77 2.86
CA VAL A 297 -7.25 -12.83 3.97
C VAL A 297 -8.70 -12.42 4.09
N ARG A 298 -9.31 -12.68 5.23
CA ARG A 298 -10.63 -12.16 5.60
C ARG A 298 -10.44 -10.87 6.40
N LEU A 299 -10.69 -9.72 5.76
CA LEU A 299 -10.66 -8.41 6.44
C LEU A 299 -11.98 -8.14 7.15
N LYS A 300 -11.92 -7.81 8.43
CA LYS A 300 -13.07 -7.53 9.28
C LYS A 300 -12.91 -6.18 9.96
N GLY A 301 -13.92 -5.32 9.90
CA GLY A 301 -13.90 -4.05 10.62
C GLY A 301 -13.69 -4.26 12.13
N GLY A 302 -12.91 -3.42 12.77
CA GLY A 302 -12.54 -3.56 14.19
C GLY A 302 -11.64 -4.77 14.43
N ASP A 303 -12.06 -5.64 15.34
CA ASP A 303 -11.39 -6.89 15.73
C ASP A 303 -12.24 -8.10 15.30
N PRO A 304 -11.65 -9.20 14.78
CA PRO A 304 -12.40 -10.38 14.33
C PRO A 304 -13.23 -11.07 15.40
N PHE A 305 -12.81 -11.00 16.66
CA PHE A 305 -13.42 -11.71 17.79
C PHE A 305 -14.31 -10.82 18.70
N ILE A 306 -14.33 -9.51 18.45
CA ILE A 306 -15.22 -8.60 19.19
C ILE A 306 -16.45 -8.27 18.32
N PHE A 307 -17.54 -8.99 18.53
CA PHE A 307 -18.78 -8.92 17.72
C PHE A 307 -18.58 -9.07 16.22
N GLY A 308 -17.46 -9.68 15.81
CA GLY A 308 -17.08 -9.88 14.42
C GLY A 308 -17.47 -11.24 13.84
N ARG A 309 -18.05 -12.15 14.59
CA ARG A 309 -18.41 -13.53 14.18
C ARG A 309 -17.22 -14.35 13.66
N GLY A 310 -15.98 -13.97 14.00
CA GLY A 310 -14.78 -14.67 13.55
C GLY A 310 -14.73 -16.14 13.95
N GLY A 311 -15.26 -16.50 15.14
CA GLY A 311 -15.34 -17.89 15.59
C GLY A 311 -16.16 -18.77 14.61
N GLU A 312 -17.32 -18.29 14.14
CA GLU A 312 -18.16 -19.01 13.20
C GLU A 312 -17.48 -19.22 11.82
N GLU A 313 -16.64 -18.28 11.39
CA GLU A 313 -15.86 -18.41 10.16
C GLU A 313 -14.76 -19.47 10.28
N LEU A 314 -14.18 -19.64 11.49
CA LEU A 314 -13.10 -20.60 11.74
C LEU A 314 -13.59 -22.04 11.94
N GLU A 315 -14.79 -22.23 12.46
CA GLU A 315 -15.36 -23.58 12.72
C GLU A 315 -15.38 -24.44 11.45
N LEU A 316 -15.86 -23.90 10.33
CA LEU A 316 -15.91 -24.61 9.06
C LEU A 316 -14.50 -24.92 8.53
N LEU A 317 -13.56 -24.00 8.67
CA LEU A 317 -12.16 -24.21 8.25
C LEU A 317 -11.49 -25.31 9.06
N ALA A 318 -11.72 -25.33 10.39
CA ALA A 318 -11.22 -26.38 11.26
C ALA A 318 -11.76 -27.77 10.89
N GLN A 319 -13.07 -27.88 10.61
CA GLN A 319 -13.70 -29.13 10.17
C GLN A 319 -13.09 -29.68 8.88
N HIS A 320 -12.57 -28.81 8.02
CA HIS A 320 -11.97 -29.20 6.75
C HIS A 320 -10.43 -29.22 6.81
N ASN A 321 -9.83 -29.14 7.98
CA ASN A 321 -8.37 -29.11 8.19
C ASN A 321 -7.64 -28.02 7.37
N ILE A 322 -8.29 -26.88 7.13
CA ILE A 322 -7.66 -25.72 6.49
C ILE A 322 -6.86 -24.97 7.55
N PRO A 323 -5.56 -24.71 7.33
CA PRO A 323 -4.77 -23.87 8.22
C PRO A 323 -5.35 -22.46 8.32
N PHE A 324 -5.46 -21.96 9.53
CA PHE A 324 -5.92 -20.60 9.77
C PHE A 324 -5.15 -19.91 10.90
N SER A 325 -5.17 -18.60 10.85
CA SER A 325 -4.68 -17.76 11.95
C SER A 325 -5.53 -16.50 12.09
N VAL A 326 -5.41 -15.85 13.26
CA VAL A 326 -6.13 -14.62 13.54
C VAL A 326 -5.14 -13.53 13.90
N VAL A 327 -5.26 -12.39 13.24
CA VAL A 327 -4.52 -11.18 13.56
C VAL A 327 -5.50 -10.20 14.19
N PRO A 328 -5.35 -9.87 15.47
CA PRO A 328 -6.26 -8.95 16.15
C PRO A 328 -6.19 -7.55 15.52
N GLY A 329 -7.26 -6.79 15.69
CA GLY A 329 -7.35 -5.39 15.28
C GLY A 329 -7.77 -4.47 16.42
N ILE A 330 -7.65 -3.18 16.22
CA ILE A 330 -8.19 -2.21 17.18
C ILE A 330 -9.72 -2.27 17.10
N THR A 331 -10.36 -2.72 18.18
CA THR A 331 -11.82 -2.74 18.22
C THR A 331 -12.42 -1.33 18.23
N ALA A 332 -13.65 -1.18 17.74
CA ALA A 332 -14.32 0.12 17.65
C ALA A 332 -14.37 0.86 19.01
N ALA A 333 -14.61 0.16 20.11
CA ALA A 333 -14.60 0.77 21.44
C ALA A 333 -13.28 1.49 21.74
N SER A 334 -12.13 0.82 21.55
CA SER A 334 -10.83 1.40 21.83
C SER A 334 -10.49 2.55 20.88
N GLY A 335 -10.77 2.38 19.59
CA GLY A 335 -10.47 3.40 18.60
C GLY A 335 -11.33 4.65 18.78
N CYS A 336 -12.66 4.49 18.91
CA CYS A 336 -13.58 5.60 19.13
C CYS A 336 -13.28 6.34 20.43
N SER A 337 -13.00 5.62 21.52
CA SER A 337 -12.61 6.16 22.82
C SER A 337 -11.37 7.06 22.68
N ALA A 338 -10.30 6.54 22.12
CA ALA A 338 -9.04 7.28 21.96
C ALA A 338 -9.21 8.54 21.10
N TYR A 339 -9.91 8.43 19.98
CA TYR A 339 -10.13 9.55 19.04
C TYR A 339 -11.18 10.57 19.52
N SER A 340 -11.96 10.22 20.55
CA SER A 340 -12.92 11.12 21.19
C SER A 340 -12.39 11.74 22.48
N GLY A 341 -11.24 11.32 22.97
CA GLY A 341 -10.69 11.74 24.25
C GLY A 341 -11.51 11.25 25.46
N ILE A 342 -12.30 10.17 25.30
CA ILE A 342 -13.15 9.60 26.36
C ILE A 342 -12.53 8.27 26.79
N PRO A 343 -11.85 8.20 27.94
CA PRO A 343 -11.24 6.95 28.40
C PRO A 343 -12.29 5.90 28.79
N LEU A 344 -12.05 4.64 28.41
CA LEU A 344 -12.95 3.55 28.77
C LEU A 344 -12.82 3.12 30.24
N THR A 345 -11.67 3.38 30.86
CA THR A 345 -11.45 3.15 32.28
C THR A 345 -10.82 4.39 32.93
N HIS A 346 -11.18 4.65 34.16
CA HIS A 346 -10.60 5.73 34.96
C HIS A 346 -10.55 5.32 36.43
N ARG A 347 -9.46 5.65 37.12
CA ARG A 347 -9.25 5.24 38.52
C ARG A 347 -10.44 5.67 39.41
N ASP A 348 -10.95 6.87 39.24
CA ASP A 348 -11.95 7.45 40.11
C ASP A 348 -13.40 7.27 39.61
N HIS A 349 -13.61 6.83 38.36
CA HIS A 349 -14.96 6.83 37.74
C HIS A 349 -15.38 5.45 37.24
N ALA A 350 -14.49 4.68 36.58
CA ALA A 350 -14.85 3.42 35.98
C ALA A 350 -13.70 2.44 36.01
N GLN A 351 -13.81 1.42 36.89
CA GLN A 351 -12.78 0.40 37.05
C GLN A 351 -12.98 -0.82 36.15
N SER A 352 -14.09 -0.87 35.43
CA SER A 352 -14.39 -1.95 34.49
C SER A 352 -15.05 -1.41 33.20
N VAL A 353 -14.91 -2.20 32.12
CA VAL A 353 -15.58 -1.94 30.84
C VAL A 353 -16.37 -3.16 30.42
N ARG A 354 -17.60 -2.96 29.97
CA ARG A 354 -18.41 -4.01 29.37
C ARG A 354 -18.77 -3.67 27.94
N PHE A 355 -18.47 -4.58 27.05
CA PHE A 355 -18.89 -4.53 25.65
C PHE A 355 -20.22 -5.28 25.52
N VAL A 356 -21.23 -4.62 24.99
CA VAL A 356 -22.58 -5.15 24.86
C VAL A 356 -23.03 -5.00 23.43
N THR A 357 -23.71 -6.01 22.88
CA THR A 357 -24.36 -5.86 21.57
C THR A 357 -25.71 -5.19 21.76
N GLY A 358 -26.01 -4.17 20.97
CA GLY A 358 -27.34 -3.57 20.91
C GLY A 358 -28.36 -4.40 20.13
N HIS A 359 -27.94 -5.48 19.45
CA HIS A 359 -28.86 -6.37 18.74
C HIS A 359 -29.56 -7.32 19.74
N LEU A 360 -30.72 -6.94 20.20
CA LEU A 360 -31.45 -7.59 21.30
C LEU A 360 -32.31 -8.79 20.87
N GLN A 361 -32.42 -9.07 19.57
CA GLN A 361 -33.56 -9.89 19.07
C GLN A 361 -33.35 -11.41 18.97
N GLN A 362 -32.19 -11.99 19.29
CA GLN A 362 -32.04 -13.43 18.94
C GLN A 362 -31.43 -14.37 19.99
N HIS A 363 -30.72 -13.96 21.03
CA HIS A 363 -30.08 -14.90 21.96
C HIS A 363 -29.94 -14.35 23.38
N GLY A 364 -30.91 -14.64 24.25
CA GLY A 364 -30.85 -14.42 25.69
C GLY A 364 -31.28 -13.02 26.15
N GLU A 365 -31.93 -12.97 27.30
CA GLU A 365 -32.27 -11.69 27.95
C GLU A 365 -30.99 -11.00 28.45
N ILE A 366 -30.82 -9.72 28.12
CA ILE A 366 -29.75 -8.90 28.70
C ILE A 366 -30.12 -8.71 30.18
N GLU A 367 -29.19 -9.06 31.07
CA GLU A 367 -29.36 -8.82 32.51
C GLU A 367 -29.14 -7.33 32.82
N TRP A 368 -30.11 -6.49 32.48
CA TRP A 368 -30.07 -5.03 32.61
C TRP A 368 -29.67 -4.56 34.00
N ARG A 369 -30.15 -5.25 35.05
CA ARG A 369 -29.79 -4.96 36.45
C ARG A 369 -28.29 -5.04 36.69
N LYS A 370 -27.60 -5.99 36.05
CA LYS A 370 -26.14 -6.11 36.14
C LYS A 370 -25.41 -5.07 35.33
N LEU A 371 -26.04 -4.53 34.28
CA LEU A 371 -25.48 -3.45 33.47
C LEU A 371 -25.64 -2.09 34.16
N ALA A 372 -26.69 -1.88 34.93
CA ALA A 372 -26.91 -0.63 35.65
C ALA A 372 -26.01 -0.45 36.88
N ALA A 373 -25.01 -1.32 37.11
CA ALA A 373 -24.08 -1.21 38.23
C ALA A 373 -23.17 0.02 38.11
N GLU A 374 -22.77 0.59 39.25
CA GLU A 374 -21.87 1.74 39.33
C GLU A 374 -20.43 1.39 38.93
N GLN A 375 -19.60 2.42 38.70
CA GLN A 375 -18.15 2.36 38.46
C GLN A 375 -17.73 1.51 37.27
N GLN A 376 -18.56 1.45 36.21
CA GLN A 376 -18.23 0.80 34.96
C GLN A 376 -18.57 1.66 33.75
N THR A 377 -17.85 1.43 32.65
CA THR A 377 -18.22 1.96 31.34
C THR A 377 -18.96 0.91 30.54
N LEU A 378 -20.13 1.26 30.00
CA LEU A 378 -20.85 0.42 29.07
C LEU A 378 -20.60 0.89 27.65
N VAL A 379 -20.24 -0.02 26.75
CA VAL A 379 -20.06 0.27 25.33
C VAL A 379 -21.00 -0.61 24.51
N PHE A 380 -22.00 0.02 23.91
CA PHE A 380 -22.98 -0.67 23.06
C PHE A 380 -22.52 -0.65 21.61
N TYR A 381 -22.29 -1.83 21.07
CA TYR A 381 -22.04 -2.02 19.64
C TYR A 381 -23.39 -2.19 18.91
N MET A 382 -23.50 -1.60 17.73
CA MET A 382 -24.74 -1.71 16.91
C MET A 382 -26.01 -1.20 17.64
N GLY A 383 -25.85 -0.31 18.62
CA GLY A 383 -26.91 0.11 19.52
C GLY A 383 -27.73 1.33 19.07
N LEU A 384 -27.37 1.99 17.94
CA LEU A 384 -28.00 3.25 17.56
C LEU A 384 -29.51 3.14 17.36
N ALA A 385 -29.98 2.12 16.66
CA ALA A 385 -31.42 1.89 16.44
C ALA A 385 -32.13 1.47 17.72
N GLN A 386 -31.45 0.91 18.68
CA GLN A 386 -31.99 0.46 19.97
C GLN A 386 -31.75 1.50 21.10
N ALA A 387 -31.25 2.69 20.79
CA ALA A 387 -31.01 3.71 21.80
C ALA A 387 -32.22 4.03 22.69
N PRO A 388 -33.44 4.10 22.20
CA PRO A 388 -34.61 4.32 23.04
C PRO A 388 -34.86 3.18 24.06
N GLU A 389 -34.68 1.94 23.62
CA GLU A 389 -34.83 0.76 24.50
C GLU A 389 -33.68 0.70 25.52
N ILE A 390 -32.46 0.91 25.09
CA ILE A 390 -31.26 0.96 25.98
C ILE A 390 -31.45 2.01 27.07
N GLN A 391 -31.92 3.21 26.69
CA GLN A 391 -32.24 4.29 27.65
C GLN A 391 -33.31 3.82 28.65
N GLN A 392 -34.43 3.32 28.18
CA GLN A 392 -35.54 2.90 29.01
C GLN A 392 -35.10 1.80 30.00
N GLN A 393 -34.44 0.78 29.53
CA GLN A 393 -34.00 -0.36 30.34
C GLN A 393 -33.00 0.05 31.42
N LEU A 394 -32.03 0.86 31.09
CA LEU A 394 -31.01 1.31 32.06
C LEU A 394 -31.65 2.19 33.15
N LEU A 395 -32.55 3.11 32.78
CA LEU A 395 -33.29 3.95 33.74
C LEU A 395 -34.21 3.10 34.66
N GLN A 396 -34.95 2.14 34.11
CA GLN A 396 -35.81 1.24 34.89
C GLN A 396 -35.06 0.38 35.91
N HIS A 397 -33.79 0.06 35.59
CA HIS A 397 -32.95 -0.75 36.49
C HIS A 397 -32.05 0.09 37.38
N GLY A 398 -32.32 1.40 37.49
CA GLY A 398 -31.74 2.27 38.53
C GLY A 398 -30.47 3.02 38.13
N MET A 399 -30.11 3.07 36.82
CA MET A 399 -29.02 3.92 36.37
C MET A 399 -29.45 5.39 36.45
N ASP A 400 -28.53 6.27 36.91
CA ASP A 400 -28.80 7.70 37.03
C ASP A 400 -29.17 8.32 35.67
N ALA A 401 -30.27 9.07 35.66
CA ALA A 401 -30.71 9.81 34.46
C ALA A 401 -29.69 10.85 33.99
N ALA A 402 -28.88 11.37 34.91
CA ALA A 402 -27.78 12.31 34.62
C ALA A 402 -26.47 11.61 34.17
N MET A 403 -26.43 10.28 34.10
CA MET A 403 -25.26 9.52 33.62
C MET A 403 -24.82 10.05 32.26
N PRO A 404 -23.54 10.47 32.08
CA PRO A 404 -23.07 10.97 30.80
C PRO A 404 -23.03 9.85 29.75
N VAL A 405 -23.48 10.16 28.56
CA VAL A 405 -23.47 9.26 27.40
C VAL A 405 -22.79 9.94 26.22
N ALA A 406 -22.16 9.16 25.36
CA ALA A 406 -21.57 9.62 24.10
C ALA A 406 -21.99 8.69 22.96
N ILE A 407 -22.33 9.26 21.82
CA ILE A 407 -22.52 8.55 20.55
C ILE A 407 -21.37 8.95 19.63
N VAL A 408 -20.61 7.97 19.16
CA VAL A 408 -19.51 8.17 18.20
C VAL A 408 -19.91 7.53 16.88
N GLN A 409 -20.01 8.34 15.85
CA GLN A 409 -20.31 7.93 14.48
C GLN A 409 -19.02 8.04 13.62
N ASN A 410 -18.82 7.08 12.73
CA ASN A 410 -17.65 7.04 11.80
C ASN A 410 -16.31 7.21 12.55
N GLY A 411 -16.18 6.56 13.70
CA GLY A 411 -15.02 6.70 14.56
C GLY A 411 -13.69 6.49 13.84
N THR A 412 -12.68 7.26 14.22
CA THR A 412 -11.31 7.26 13.68
C THR A 412 -11.17 7.67 12.21
N THR A 413 -12.24 8.10 11.57
CA THR A 413 -12.20 8.63 10.20
C THR A 413 -12.25 10.17 10.20
N PRO A 414 -11.90 10.86 9.08
CA PRO A 414 -12.09 12.30 8.96
C PRO A 414 -13.55 12.77 9.11
N GLN A 415 -14.51 11.86 8.98
CA GLN A 415 -15.94 12.11 9.14
C GLN A 415 -16.44 11.76 10.54
N GLN A 416 -15.55 11.52 11.50
CA GLN A 416 -15.95 11.23 12.88
C GLN A 416 -16.81 12.36 13.45
N ARG A 417 -17.91 11.95 14.09
CA ARG A 417 -18.78 12.82 14.86
C ARG A 417 -18.93 12.26 16.26
N VAL A 418 -18.84 13.13 17.24
CA VAL A 418 -19.04 12.78 18.65
C VAL A 418 -20.13 13.70 19.19
N LYS A 419 -21.15 13.09 19.78
CA LYS A 419 -22.23 13.81 20.47
C LYS A 419 -22.32 13.28 21.89
N THR A 420 -22.46 14.19 22.84
CA THR A 420 -22.57 13.88 24.26
C THR A 420 -23.89 14.43 24.82
N ALA A 421 -24.48 13.73 25.75
CA ALA A 421 -25.69 14.11 26.47
C ALA A 421 -25.77 13.34 27.79
N THR A 422 -26.91 13.40 28.46
CA THR A 422 -27.25 12.54 29.60
C THR A 422 -27.98 11.29 29.12
N LEU A 423 -28.05 10.26 29.98
CA LEU A 423 -28.80 9.05 29.69
C LEU A 423 -30.28 9.34 29.41
N ALA A 424 -30.88 10.32 30.09
CA ALA A 424 -32.25 10.76 29.87
C ALA A 424 -32.51 11.27 28.44
N GLU A 425 -31.48 11.73 27.75
CA GLU A 425 -31.55 12.31 26.40
C GLU A 425 -31.05 11.37 25.31
N LEU A 426 -30.60 10.16 25.63
CA LEU A 426 -29.94 9.23 24.69
C LEU A 426 -30.79 8.95 23.44
N ALA A 427 -32.10 8.72 23.60
CA ALA A 427 -33.01 8.43 22.50
C ALA A 427 -33.15 9.62 21.53
N THR A 428 -33.20 10.85 22.06
CA THR A 428 -33.24 12.09 21.27
C THR A 428 -31.90 12.33 20.56
N LEU A 429 -30.82 12.09 21.28
CA LEU A 429 -29.44 12.22 20.72
C LEU A 429 -29.22 11.28 19.53
N ALA A 430 -29.77 10.08 19.58
CA ALA A 430 -29.62 9.07 18.54
C ALA A 430 -30.40 9.39 17.24
N GLN A 431 -31.38 10.28 17.29
CA GLN A 431 -32.20 10.73 16.14
C GLN A 431 -31.56 11.89 15.36
N GLN A 432 -30.56 12.55 15.91
CA GLN A 432 -29.84 13.68 15.32
C GLN A 432 -28.64 13.23 14.46
#